data_b8acc933fb7577b302911976bfa29daa
#
_entry.id   b8acc933fb7577b302911976bfa29daa
#
_cell.length_a   1.000
_cell.length_b   1.000
_cell.length_c   1.000
_cell.angle_alpha   90.00
_cell.angle_beta   90.00
_cell.angle_gamma   90.00
#
_symmetry.space_group_name_H-M   'P 1'
#
loop_
_entity.id
_entity.type
_entity.pdbx_description
1 polymer ?
#
loop_
_entity_poly.entity_id
_entity_poly.type
_entity_poly.pdbx_seq_one_letter_code
_entity_poly.pdbx_strand_id
1 'polypeptide(L)'
;MKSRATLFISAAVAVLLILLASAQTGGAEKHKPLMMTRLYTGSDGQTHFEETEAKFTVGGNNEVFKLMAITGAELHRAAPGTVIDWHTAPRRQYVITLSGQGEIEVAGGKKFTVGPGHIDLVEDTTGKGHLSKAIDGKIRNCIFVPID
;
A
#
# COMPACT_ATOMS: atom_id res chain seq x y z
N MET A 1 -59.01 -48.43 -7.11
CA MET A 1 -57.81 -48.08 -6.38
C MET A 1 -56.88 -47.31 -7.34
N LYS A 2 -56.89 -45.96 -7.31
CA LYS A 2 -56.05 -45.11 -8.19
C LYS A 2 -54.85 -44.59 -7.33
N SER A 3 -53.69 -44.85 -7.86
CA SER A 3 -52.36 -44.64 -7.27
C SER A 3 -52.10 -43.21 -6.83
N ARG A 4 -51.70 -43.06 -5.56
CA ARG A 4 -51.23 -41.80 -4.93
C ARG A 4 -49.71 -41.55 -5.08
N ALA A 5 -49.07 -42.13 -6.11
CA ALA A 5 -47.62 -42.15 -6.21
C ALA A 5 -47.00 -41.00 -7.05
N THR A 6 -47.81 -40.10 -7.67
CA THR A 6 -47.29 -39.16 -8.67
C THR A 6 -47.07 -37.70 -8.12
N LEU A 7 -47.37 -37.44 -6.84
CA LEU A 7 -47.33 -36.05 -6.32
C LEU A 7 -46.08 -35.71 -5.52
N PHE A 8 -45.20 -36.67 -5.24
CA PHE A 8 -44.01 -36.41 -4.42
C PHE A 8 -42.72 -36.09 -5.22
N ILE A 9 -42.73 -36.31 -6.55
CA ILE A 9 -41.50 -36.08 -7.34
C ILE A 9 -41.35 -34.62 -7.78
N SER A 10 -42.46 -33.87 -7.90
CA SER A 10 -42.41 -32.45 -8.33
C SER A 10 -41.89 -31.48 -7.27
N ALA A 11 -42.06 -31.77 -5.99
CA ALA A 11 -41.60 -30.89 -4.92
C ALA A 11 -40.09 -30.94 -4.70
N ALA A 12 -39.48 -32.11 -4.87
CA ALA A 12 -38.03 -32.29 -4.66
C ALA A 12 -37.18 -31.61 -5.74
N VAL A 13 -37.66 -31.62 -7.01
CA VAL A 13 -36.98 -31.00 -8.16
C VAL A 13 -37.05 -29.46 -8.06
N ALA A 14 -38.15 -28.88 -7.56
CA ALA A 14 -38.31 -27.47 -7.41
C ALA A 14 -37.40 -26.90 -6.28
N VAL A 15 -37.21 -27.64 -5.19
CA VAL A 15 -36.30 -27.23 -4.07
C VAL A 15 -34.83 -27.32 -4.51
N LEU A 16 -34.47 -28.28 -5.35
CA LEU A 16 -33.09 -28.40 -5.86
C LEU A 16 -32.71 -27.26 -6.82
N LEU A 17 -33.66 -26.81 -7.64
CA LEU A 17 -33.45 -25.68 -8.55
C LEU A 17 -33.35 -24.31 -7.81
N ILE A 18 -34.01 -24.16 -6.68
CA ILE A 18 -33.91 -22.93 -5.85
C ILE A 18 -32.57 -22.86 -5.10
N LEU A 19 -32.00 -24.01 -4.72
CA LEU A 19 -30.67 -24.08 -4.05
C LEU A 19 -29.51 -23.84 -5.00
N LEU A 20 -29.67 -24.02 -6.31
CA LEU A 20 -28.63 -23.76 -7.32
C LEU A 20 -28.61 -22.29 -7.79
N ALA A 21 -29.68 -21.51 -7.54
CA ALA A 21 -29.76 -20.09 -7.94
C ALA A 21 -29.19 -19.11 -6.90
N SER A 22 -28.81 -19.57 -5.71
CA SER A 22 -28.24 -18.71 -4.65
C SER A 22 -26.70 -18.67 -4.62
N ALA A 23 -26.02 -19.25 -5.57
CA ALA A 23 -24.57 -19.18 -5.68
C ALA A 23 -24.19 -18.35 -6.91
N GLN A 24 -23.99 -17.07 -6.73
CA GLN A 24 -23.07 -16.19 -7.47
C GLN A 24 -23.60 -14.74 -7.57
N THR A 25 -23.75 -14.09 -6.45
CA THR A 25 -23.47 -12.66 -6.43
C THR A 25 -22.12 -12.50 -5.73
N GLY A 26 -21.07 -12.93 -6.37
CA GLY A 26 -19.72 -12.49 -6.07
C GLY A 26 -19.69 -11.00 -6.44
N GLY A 27 -20.19 -10.14 -5.57
CA GLY A 27 -19.89 -8.71 -5.65
C GLY A 27 -18.37 -8.61 -5.64
N ALA A 28 -17.79 -8.02 -6.69
CA ALA A 28 -16.37 -7.73 -6.73
C ALA A 28 -16.02 -7.03 -5.42
N GLU A 29 -15.21 -7.67 -4.58
CA GLU A 29 -14.73 -7.09 -3.34
C GLU A 29 -14.04 -5.79 -3.74
N LYS A 30 -14.59 -4.64 -3.30
CA LYS A 30 -13.98 -3.35 -3.58
C LYS A 30 -12.64 -3.35 -2.85
N HIS A 31 -11.56 -3.52 -3.59
CA HIS A 31 -10.22 -3.43 -3.03
C HIS A 31 -10.04 -2.08 -2.35
N LYS A 32 -9.51 -2.12 -1.12
CA LYS A 32 -9.14 -0.89 -0.42
C LYS A 32 -8.03 -0.21 -1.23
N PRO A 33 -8.13 1.10 -1.52
CA PRO A 33 -7.07 1.81 -2.22
C PRO A 33 -5.70 1.62 -1.55
N LEU A 34 -4.67 1.36 -2.34
CA LEU A 34 -3.30 1.38 -1.86
C LEU A 34 -2.82 2.83 -1.85
N MET A 35 -2.56 3.34 -0.65
CA MET A 35 -2.04 4.69 -0.46
C MET A 35 -0.52 4.68 -0.37
N MET A 36 0.11 5.72 -0.90
CA MET A 36 1.54 6.01 -0.79
C MET A 36 1.68 7.40 -0.17
N THR A 37 2.72 7.62 0.62
CA THR A 37 3.05 8.95 1.14
C THR A 37 4.09 9.61 0.24
N ARG A 38 3.78 10.78 -0.31
CA ARG A 38 4.73 11.60 -1.08
C ARG A 38 5.36 12.65 -0.17
N LEU A 39 6.69 12.68 -0.08
CA LEU A 39 7.47 13.75 0.54
C LEU A 39 8.02 14.65 -0.57
N TYR A 40 7.86 15.95 -0.43
CA TYR A 40 8.34 16.90 -1.44
C TYR A 40 8.73 18.23 -0.80
N THR A 41 9.63 18.98 -1.46
CA THR A 41 9.98 20.34 -1.06
C THR A 41 8.96 21.31 -1.61
N GLY A 42 8.28 22.05 -0.72
CA GLY A 42 7.37 23.12 -1.10
C GLY A 42 8.08 24.39 -1.56
N SER A 43 7.32 25.35 -2.08
CA SER A 43 7.82 26.67 -2.49
C SER A 43 8.38 27.49 -1.34
N ASP A 44 8.05 27.12 -0.11
CA ASP A 44 8.58 27.71 1.15
C ASP A 44 9.93 27.10 1.56
N GLY A 45 10.51 26.19 0.78
CA GLY A 45 11.76 25.49 1.09
C GLY A 45 11.64 24.45 2.20
N GLN A 46 10.42 24.12 2.62
CA GLN A 46 10.19 23.11 3.65
C GLN A 46 9.74 21.80 3.01
N THR A 47 10.05 20.67 3.68
CA THR A 47 9.49 19.38 3.30
C THR A 47 8.07 19.25 3.83
N HIS A 48 7.17 18.84 2.96
CA HIS A 48 5.78 18.51 3.22
C HIS A 48 5.53 17.06 2.86
N PHE A 49 4.40 16.50 3.32
CA PHE A 49 3.93 15.20 2.84
C PHE A 49 2.43 15.24 2.51
N GLU A 50 2.04 14.38 1.58
CA GLU A 50 0.66 14.16 1.17
C GLU A 50 0.43 12.68 0.86
N GLU A 51 -0.83 12.22 1.06
CA GLU A 51 -1.22 10.87 0.68
C GLU A 51 -1.64 10.85 -0.79
N THR A 52 -1.12 9.89 -1.54
CA THR A 52 -1.39 9.70 -2.97
C THR A 52 -1.86 8.26 -3.21
N GLU A 53 -2.94 8.09 -3.94
CA GLU A 53 -3.43 6.76 -4.31
C GLU A 53 -2.62 6.17 -5.47
N ALA A 54 -2.16 4.91 -5.31
CA ALA A 54 -1.65 4.13 -6.41
C ALA A 54 -2.81 3.69 -7.32
N LYS A 55 -2.99 4.38 -8.45
CA LYS A 55 -4.07 4.10 -9.40
C LYS A 55 -3.72 2.92 -10.28
N PHE A 56 -4.28 1.76 -9.93
CA PHE A 56 -4.10 0.54 -10.68
C PHE A 56 -4.89 0.55 -11.99
N THR A 57 -4.34 -0.08 -13.02
CA THR A 57 -4.98 -0.34 -14.29
C THR A 57 -5.06 -1.85 -14.53
N VAL A 58 -6.14 -2.31 -15.15
CA VAL A 58 -6.30 -3.74 -15.45
C VAL A 58 -5.23 -4.17 -16.46
N GLY A 59 -4.46 -5.20 -16.09
CA GLY A 59 -3.38 -5.79 -16.91
C GLY A 59 -3.57 -7.30 -17.05
N GLY A 60 -4.49 -7.75 -17.91
CA GLY A 60 -4.81 -9.16 -18.03
C GLY A 60 -5.58 -9.71 -16.83
N ASN A 61 -5.01 -10.67 -16.09
CA ASN A 61 -5.63 -11.29 -14.91
C ASN A 61 -5.29 -10.58 -13.59
N ASN A 62 -4.57 -9.48 -13.63
CA ASN A 62 -4.18 -8.69 -12.45
C ASN A 62 -4.32 -7.19 -12.72
N GLU A 63 -4.25 -6.42 -11.66
CA GLU A 63 -4.17 -4.97 -11.72
C GLU A 63 -2.72 -4.52 -11.56
N VAL A 64 -2.29 -3.51 -12.31
CA VAL A 64 -0.92 -3.03 -12.33
C VAL A 64 -0.86 -1.53 -12.11
N PHE A 65 -0.04 -1.10 -11.16
CA PHE A 65 0.43 0.27 -11.03
C PHE A 65 1.91 0.31 -11.42
N LYS A 66 2.25 1.03 -12.49
CA LYS A 66 3.66 1.18 -12.90
C LYS A 66 4.32 2.27 -12.08
N LEU A 67 5.38 1.92 -11.38
CA LEU A 67 6.29 2.89 -10.80
C LEU A 67 6.98 3.71 -11.90
N MET A 68 7.52 4.88 -11.55
CA MET A 68 8.35 5.68 -12.46
C MET A 68 9.59 4.88 -12.89
N ALA A 69 10.27 5.31 -13.95
CA ALA A 69 11.49 4.67 -14.42
C ALA A 69 12.51 4.56 -13.27
N ILE A 70 12.97 3.35 -13.00
CA ILE A 70 13.88 3.05 -11.90
C ILE A 70 15.31 2.86 -12.44
N THR A 71 16.30 3.32 -11.66
CA THR A 71 17.74 3.20 -12.00
C THR A 71 18.44 2.13 -11.18
N GLY A 72 17.77 1.53 -10.20
CA GLY A 72 18.32 0.48 -9.37
C GLY A 72 17.42 0.13 -8.19
N ALA A 73 17.92 -0.72 -7.30
CA ALA A 73 17.29 -1.02 -6.03
C ALA A 73 18.35 -1.36 -4.98
N GLU A 74 18.17 -0.90 -3.75
CA GLU A 74 19.10 -1.09 -2.64
C GLU A 74 18.36 -1.62 -1.42
N LEU A 75 18.91 -2.58 -0.70
CA LEU A 75 18.42 -3.01 0.60
C LEU A 75 19.10 -2.21 1.70
N HIS A 76 18.32 -1.51 2.49
CA HIS A 76 18.78 -0.75 3.64
C HIS A 76 18.31 -1.38 4.95
N ARG A 77 19.17 -1.32 5.95
CA ARG A 77 18.89 -1.83 7.30
C ARG A 77 19.26 -0.79 8.33
N ALA A 78 18.26 -0.37 9.13
CA ALA A 78 18.47 0.48 10.29
C ALA A 78 18.39 -0.35 11.58
N ALA A 79 19.36 -0.17 12.48
CA ALA A 79 19.34 -0.76 13.80
C ALA A 79 18.19 -0.17 14.65
N PRO A 80 17.74 -0.88 15.71
CA PRO A 80 16.77 -0.31 16.64
C PRO A 80 17.22 1.05 17.19
N GLY A 81 16.31 2.03 17.19
CA GLY A 81 16.56 3.37 17.68
C GLY A 81 17.45 4.24 16.79
N THR A 82 17.81 3.80 15.59
CA THR A 82 18.52 4.65 14.62
C THR A 82 17.74 5.94 14.37
N VAL A 83 18.44 7.07 14.46
CA VAL A 83 17.94 8.40 14.09
C VAL A 83 18.83 8.94 12.99
N ILE A 84 18.22 9.33 11.87
CA ILE A 84 18.85 10.11 10.83
C ILE A 84 18.30 11.53 11.00
N ASP A 85 19.15 12.45 11.44
CA ASP A 85 18.77 13.83 11.71
C ASP A 85 18.36 14.55 10.42
N TRP A 86 17.93 15.80 10.50
CA TRP A 86 17.44 16.58 9.37
C TRP A 86 18.35 16.48 8.14
N HIS A 87 17.80 15.93 7.09
CA HIS A 87 18.50 15.71 5.83
C HIS A 87 17.53 15.73 4.65
N THR A 88 18.00 16.10 3.48
CA THR A 88 17.28 15.96 2.23
C THR A 88 17.50 14.57 1.66
N ALA A 89 16.56 14.08 0.87
CA ALA A 89 16.79 12.87 0.08
C ALA A 89 17.99 13.08 -0.88
N PRO A 90 18.92 12.13 -0.98
CA PRO A 90 20.07 12.25 -1.88
C PRO A 90 19.66 12.25 -3.36
N ARG A 91 18.46 11.74 -3.64
CA ARG A 91 17.86 11.60 -4.96
C ARG A 91 16.36 11.31 -4.83
N ARG A 92 15.62 11.47 -5.90
CA ARG A 92 14.23 11.00 -5.95
C ARG A 92 14.21 9.47 -5.90
N GLN A 93 13.32 8.91 -5.10
CA GLN A 93 13.26 7.46 -4.89
C GLN A 93 11.96 7.02 -4.27
N TYR A 94 11.59 5.75 -4.47
CA TYR A 94 10.64 5.08 -3.59
C TYR A 94 11.37 4.46 -2.41
N VAL A 95 10.74 4.48 -1.24
CA VAL A 95 11.19 3.73 -0.06
C VAL A 95 10.05 2.80 0.36
N ILE A 96 10.31 1.50 0.33
CA ILE A 96 9.33 0.48 0.68
C ILE A 96 9.77 -0.17 1.99
N THR A 97 8.98 -0.03 3.04
CA THR A 97 9.28 -0.67 4.33
C THR A 97 8.87 -2.13 4.29
N LEU A 98 9.82 -3.03 4.52
CA LEU A 98 9.63 -4.49 4.55
C LEU A 98 9.33 -5.00 5.96
N SER A 99 10.03 -4.47 6.97
CA SER A 99 9.87 -4.87 8.36
C SER A 99 10.32 -3.74 9.31
N GLY A 100 9.88 -3.81 10.57
CA GLY A 100 10.08 -2.78 11.56
C GLY A 100 9.20 -1.56 11.30
N GLN A 101 9.31 -0.54 12.14
CA GLN A 101 8.56 0.72 12.01
C GLN A 101 9.50 1.91 12.05
N GLY A 102 9.12 2.96 11.32
CA GLY A 102 9.79 4.25 11.35
C GLY A 102 8.81 5.38 11.59
N GLU A 103 9.32 6.50 12.06
CA GLU A 103 8.66 7.80 12.14
C GLU A 103 9.41 8.77 11.25
N ILE A 104 8.69 9.50 10.42
CA ILE A 104 9.20 10.58 9.60
C ILE A 104 8.63 11.89 10.16
N GLU A 105 9.50 12.87 10.39
CA GLU A 105 9.13 14.21 10.84
C GLU A 105 9.51 15.23 9.76
N VAL A 106 8.55 16.07 9.38
CA VAL A 106 8.73 17.17 8.43
C VAL A 106 8.54 18.52 9.12
N ALA A 107 8.68 19.61 8.37
CA ALA A 107 8.53 20.97 8.87
C ALA A 107 7.26 21.18 9.70
N GLY A 108 7.36 22.02 10.73
CA GLY A 108 6.26 22.31 11.66
C GLY A 108 5.97 21.17 12.66
N GLY A 109 6.87 20.18 12.79
CA GLY A 109 6.72 19.07 13.72
C GLY A 109 5.66 18.06 13.32
N LYS A 110 5.19 18.09 12.08
CA LYS A 110 4.25 17.11 11.54
C LYS A 110 4.96 15.78 11.35
N LYS A 111 4.28 14.69 11.73
CA LYS A 111 4.85 13.34 11.71
C LYS A 111 3.91 12.34 11.10
N PHE A 112 4.47 11.28 10.52
CA PHE A 112 3.74 10.09 10.16
C PHE A 112 4.59 8.85 10.42
N THR A 113 3.91 7.70 10.56
CA THR A 113 4.55 6.41 10.83
C THR A 113 4.54 5.56 9.58
N VAL A 114 5.64 4.88 9.32
CA VAL A 114 5.82 3.93 8.23
C VAL A 114 6.06 2.53 8.80
N GLY A 115 5.39 1.54 8.23
CA GLY A 115 5.50 0.14 8.66
C GLY A 115 5.55 -0.82 7.47
N PRO A 116 5.52 -2.13 7.71
CA PRO A 116 5.58 -3.12 6.63
C PRO A 116 4.50 -2.89 5.57
N GLY A 117 4.90 -2.84 4.30
CA GLY A 117 4.03 -2.56 3.16
C GLY A 117 3.81 -1.07 2.87
N HIS A 118 4.28 -0.14 3.73
CA HIS A 118 4.22 1.28 3.45
C HIS A 118 5.17 1.67 2.32
N ILE A 119 4.71 2.52 1.41
CA ILE A 119 5.46 3.01 0.26
C ILE A 119 5.54 4.54 0.37
N ASP A 120 6.76 5.05 0.46
CA ASP A 120 7.04 6.47 0.35
C ASP A 120 7.56 6.81 -1.05
N LEU A 121 7.05 7.88 -1.66
CA LEU A 121 7.68 8.56 -2.79
C LEU A 121 8.44 9.76 -2.25
N VAL A 122 9.76 9.66 -2.18
CA VAL A 122 10.63 10.67 -1.56
C VAL A 122 11.24 11.55 -2.63
N GLU A 123 10.83 12.83 -2.67
CA GLU A 123 11.22 13.83 -3.66
C GLU A 123 11.74 15.14 -3.03
N ASP A 124 11.95 15.17 -1.73
CA ASP A 124 12.47 16.33 -0.99
C ASP A 124 14.01 16.42 -1.08
N THR A 125 14.50 16.53 -2.31
CA THR A 125 15.95 16.57 -2.62
C THR A 125 16.61 17.92 -2.35
N THR A 126 15.85 18.93 -1.93
CA THR A 126 16.30 20.28 -1.62
C THR A 126 15.63 20.79 -0.34
N GLY A 127 16.02 22.00 0.11
CA GLY A 127 15.40 22.63 1.26
C GLY A 127 15.86 22.05 2.59
N LYS A 128 14.95 22.05 3.59
CA LYS A 128 15.27 21.62 4.96
C LYS A 128 15.33 20.09 5.10
N GLY A 129 14.60 19.36 4.27
CA GLY A 129 14.51 17.91 4.38
C GLY A 129 13.59 17.43 5.50
N HIS A 130 13.81 16.21 5.92
CA HIS A 130 13.05 15.48 6.93
C HIS A 130 13.99 14.82 7.95
N LEU A 131 13.43 14.41 9.07
CA LEU A 131 14.10 13.58 10.09
C LEU A 131 13.44 12.20 10.07
N SER A 132 14.21 11.12 10.18
CA SER A 132 13.68 9.76 10.24
C SER A 132 14.21 8.97 11.44
N LYS A 133 13.35 8.14 12.04
CA LYS A 133 13.67 7.32 13.20
C LYS A 133 13.16 5.88 13.03
N ALA A 134 13.88 4.89 13.55
CA ALA A 134 13.38 3.56 13.80
C ALA A 134 12.78 3.53 15.22
N ILE A 135 11.48 3.21 15.36
CA ILE A 135 10.72 3.50 16.59
C ILE A 135 10.24 2.28 17.40
N ASP A 136 10.15 1.10 16.82
CA ASP A 136 9.53 -0.07 17.49
C ASP A 136 10.54 -0.96 18.24
N GLY A 137 11.77 -0.50 18.42
CA GLY A 137 12.83 -1.29 19.05
C GLY A 137 13.30 -2.48 18.23
N LYS A 138 12.91 -2.56 16.95
CA LYS A 138 13.28 -3.62 16.01
C LYS A 138 14.17 -3.09 14.89
N ILE A 139 14.80 -4.02 14.19
CA ILE A 139 15.49 -3.71 12.94
C ILE A 139 14.46 -3.29 11.90
N ARG A 140 14.65 -2.14 11.26
CA ARG A 140 13.86 -1.71 10.10
C ARG A 140 14.59 -2.05 8.82
N ASN A 141 13.97 -2.87 7.95
CA ASN A 141 14.50 -3.16 6.63
C ASN A 141 13.62 -2.46 5.57
N CYS A 142 14.27 -1.82 4.60
CA CYS A 142 13.60 -1.12 3.51
C CYS A 142 14.25 -1.46 2.17
N ILE A 143 13.47 -1.37 1.10
CA ILE A 143 13.99 -1.27 -0.27
C ILE A 143 13.96 0.20 -0.66
N PHE A 144 15.10 0.72 -1.11
CA PHE A 144 15.24 2.03 -1.74
C PHE A 144 15.31 1.82 -3.24
N VAL A 145 14.45 2.48 -3.99
CA VAL A 145 14.31 2.33 -5.45
C VAL A 145 14.51 3.71 -6.07
N PRO A 146 15.76 4.06 -6.46
CA PRO A 146 16.05 5.29 -7.16
C PRO A 146 15.25 5.42 -8.46
N ILE A 147 14.79 6.63 -8.75
CA ILE A 147 14.06 6.98 -9.97
C ILE A 147 14.73 8.17 -10.67
N ASP A 148 14.48 8.29 -11.98
CA ASP A 148 14.97 9.41 -12.81
C ASP A 148 14.22 10.72 -12.52
#